data_189411a185022ee03be3c9ab83407c26
#
_entry.id   189411a185022ee03be3c9ab83407c26
#
_cell.length_a   1.000
_cell.length_b   1.000
_cell.length_c   1.000
_cell.angle_alpha   90.00
_cell.angle_beta   90.00
_cell.angle_gamma   90.00
#
_symmetry.space_group_name_H-M   'P 1'
#
loop_
_entity.id
_entity.type
_entity.pdbx_description
1 polymer ?
#
loop_
_entity_poly.entity_id
_entity_poly.type
_entity_poly.pdbx_seq_one_letter_code
_entity_poly.pdbx_strand_id
1 'polypeptide(L)'
;MIIKMKLRNFIKAVSLLVVLFFSTTIIKAQGRNDVIKAYNEGASSVQTDPQAAIKAFENVVNLSKQVGDSAADLRQKAIKVLPSLYYNVASNALTEKKPTSEIIQAAKKAVAAAVKYENTTTKQNADILLIKAYNNLAGEYFSKDDYKNAIASFDSVLMINPEYSSTIYNKALIYMKQANSDDFEKTIDLYIGKMKPGNDDAKIKQASSLALGYFRAAGSKSDQANKLDEALGFLNKAAKYGDDKDLFYFFAEVYNKQKAFDKGLEYAQKGLALETGAEEPKAKYYFQIALAQEGKGQTAEACASFTNASYGVFAAPSKVKRNNLKCK
;
A
#
# COMPACT_ATOMS: atom_id res chain seq x y z
N MET A 1 -18.32 84.35 -34.07
CA MET A 1 -19.02 83.66 -33.02
C MET A 1 -18.70 82.13 -33.02
N ILE A 2 -18.54 81.52 -34.17
CA ILE A 2 -18.31 80.03 -34.34
C ILE A 2 -16.95 79.58 -33.83
N ILE A 3 -15.88 80.34 -33.92
CA ILE A 3 -14.51 80.00 -33.49
C ILE A 3 -14.40 79.88 -31.93
N LYS A 4 -15.05 80.81 -31.19
CA LYS A 4 -15.07 80.78 -29.72
C LYS A 4 -15.83 79.57 -29.17
N MET A 5 -16.85 79.12 -29.90
CA MET A 5 -17.64 77.94 -29.49
C MET A 5 -16.86 76.60 -29.70
N LYS A 6 -16.10 76.50 -30.78
CA LYS A 6 -15.27 75.32 -31.04
C LYS A 6 -14.09 75.18 -30.02
N LEU A 7 -13.46 76.33 -29.69
CA LEU A 7 -12.36 76.35 -28.72
C LEU A 7 -12.85 75.99 -27.30
N ARG A 8 -14.07 76.44 -26.88
CA ARG A 8 -14.66 76.14 -25.59
C ARG A 8 -15.06 74.65 -25.46
N ASN A 9 -15.55 74.02 -26.54
CA ASN A 9 -15.87 72.59 -26.55
C ASN A 9 -14.61 71.75 -26.61
N PHE A 10 -13.53 72.16 -27.27
CA PHE A 10 -12.26 71.49 -27.27
C PHE A 10 -11.57 71.52 -25.88
N ILE A 11 -11.62 72.64 -25.17
CA ILE A 11 -11.09 72.80 -23.81
C ILE A 11 -11.88 71.95 -22.85
N LYS A 12 -13.25 71.84 -22.99
CA LYS A 12 -14.07 70.96 -22.19
C LYS A 12 -13.79 69.46 -22.46
N ALA A 13 -13.55 69.07 -23.70
CA ALA A 13 -13.18 67.68 -24.05
C ALA A 13 -11.81 67.30 -23.53
N VAL A 14 -10.83 68.20 -23.62
CA VAL A 14 -9.47 67.97 -23.07
C VAL A 14 -9.50 67.92 -21.54
N SER A 15 -10.23 68.80 -20.85
CA SER A 15 -10.39 68.74 -19.40
C SER A 15 -11.12 67.49 -18.92
N LEU A 16 -12.11 67.00 -19.66
CA LEU A 16 -12.81 65.75 -19.34
C LEU A 16 -11.90 64.52 -19.52
N LEU A 17 -11.06 64.49 -20.58
CA LEU A 17 -10.05 63.47 -20.82
C LEU A 17 -8.95 63.45 -19.75
N VAL A 18 -8.49 64.60 -19.30
CA VAL A 18 -7.50 64.72 -18.22
C VAL A 18 -8.07 64.26 -16.88
N VAL A 19 -9.33 64.59 -16.55
CA VAL A 19 -10.00 64.12 -15.32
C VAL A 19 -10.22 62.62 -15.35
N LEU A 20 -10.58 62.02 -16.48
CA LEU A 20 -10.70 60.57 -16.65
C LEU A 20 -9.36 59.85 -16.49
N PHE A 21 -8.24 60.45 -17.01
CA PHE A 21 -6.89 59.86 -16.86
C PHE A 21 -6.39 59.95 -15.41
N PHE A 22 -6.65 61.01 -14.68
CA PHE A 22 -6.28 61.17 -13.27
C PHE A 22 -7.11 60.26 -12.38
N SER A 23 -8.41 60.08 -12.64
CA SER A 23 -9.26 59.16 -11.84
C SER A 23 -8.84 57.73 -11.98
N THR A 24 -8.46 57.24 -13.15
CA THR A 24 -7.99 55.86 -13.36
C THR A 24 -6.63 55.56 -12.71
N THR A 25 -5.74 56.55 -12.65
CA THR A 25 -4.42 56.42 -11.97
C THR A 25 -4.55 56.45 -10.46
N ILE A 26 -5.45 57.23 -9.89
CA ILE A 26 -5.75 57.24 -8.44
C ILE A 26 -6.36 55.93 -8.01
N ILE A 27 -7.33 55.38 -8.74
CA ILE A 27 -7.96 54.07 -8.43
C ILE A 27 -6.94 52.95 -8.48
N LYS A 28 -6.03 52.92 -9.45
CA LYS A 28 -4.94 51.93 -9.54
C LYS A 28 -3.91 52.07 -8.42
N ALA A 29 -3.58 53.29 -8.00
CA ALA A 29 -2.66 53.55 -6.90
C ALA A 29 -3.23 53.08 -5.55
N GLN A 30 -4.53 53.34 -5.30
CA GLN A 30 -5.23 52.87 -4.09
C GLN A 30 -5.32 51.34 -4.06
N GLY A 31 -5.66 50.70 -5.18
CA GLY A 31 -5.70 49.24 -5.29
C GLY A 31 -4.33 48.58 -5.03
N ARG A 32 -3.21 49.19 -5.50
CA ARG A 32 -1.86 48.68 -5.18
C ARG A 32 -1.55 48.78 -3.68
N ASN A 33 -1.96 49.85 -2.99
CA ASN A 33 -1.77 49.98 -1.54
C ASN A 33 -2.49 48.91 -0.74
N ASP A 34 -3.70 48.51 -1.17
CA ASP A 34 -4.46 47.39 -0.56
C ASP A 34 -3.70 46.07 -0.74
N VAL A 35 -3.09 45.84 -1.91
CA VAL A 35 -2.25 44.63 -2.15
C VAL A 35 -1.00 44.67 -1.26
N ILE A 36 -0.33 45.82 -1.10
CA ILE A 36 0.83 45.99 -0.20
C ILE A 36 0.42 45.68 1.26
N LYS A 37 -0.71 46.23 1.71
CA LYS A 37 -1.21 45.98 3.05
C LYS A 37 -1.44 44.47 3.29
N ALA A 38 -2.16 43.82 2.40
CA ALA A 38 -2.40 42.35 2.48
C ALA A 38 -1.09 41.54 2.45
N TYR A 39 -0.12 41.97 1.63
CA TYR A 39 1.20 41.33 1.58
C TYR A 39 1.95 41.46 2.90
N ASN A 40 1.96 42.65 3.51
CA ASN A 40 2.62 42.87 4.80
C ASN A 40 1.96 42.13 5.94
N GLU A 41 0.61 42.02 5.96
CA GLU A 41 -0.14 41.20 6.89
C GLU A 41 0.26 39.71 6.75
N GLY A 42 0.34 39.23 5.50
CA GLY A 42 0.82 37.85 5.26
C GLY A 42 2.25 37.61 5.72
N ALA A 43 3.16 38.53 5.38
CA ALA A 43 4.56 38.42 5.73
C ALA A 43 4.82 38.44 7.25
N SER A 44 4.09 39.27 8.01
CA SER A 44 4.20 39.33 9.47
C SER A 44 3.65 38.08 10.17
N SER A 45 2.69 37.37 9.56
CA SER A 45 2.03 36.21 10.14
C SER A 45 2.72 34.87 9.81
N VAL A 46 3.69 34.82 8.91
CA VAL A 46 4.32 33.57 8.42
C VAL A 46 4.80 32.66 9.56
N GLN A 47 5.41 33.23 10.59
CA GLN A 47 6.01 32.46 11.68
C GLN A 47 5.04 32.24 12.85
N THR A 48 4.10 33.14 13.06
CA THR A 48 3.22 33.15 14.23
C THR A 48 1.87 32.50 13.97
N ASP A 49 1.31 32.71 12.77
CA ASP A 49 0.03 32.14 12.32
C ASP A 49 0.09 31.83 10.80
N PRO A 50 0.61 30.66 10.41
CA PRO A 50 0.70 30.28 9.00
C PRO A 50 -0.66 30.24 8.28
N GLN A 51 -1.77 30.02 8.99
CA GLN A 51 -3.10 30.03 8.37
C GLN A 51 -3.58 31.45 8.07
N ALA A 52 -3.32 32.41 8.94
CA ALA A 52 -3.56 33.83 8.64
C ALA A 52 -2.68 34.31 7.49
N ALA A 53 -1.40 33.89 7.47
CA ALA A 53 -0.50 34.19 6.36
C ALA A 53 -1.02 33.66 5.02
N ILE A 54 -1.51 32.42 4.97
CA ILE A 54 -2.13 31.84 3.76
C ILE A 54 -3.29 32.72 3.28
N LYS A 55 -4.23 33.05 4.17
CA LYS A 55 -5.39 33.90 3.82
C LYS A 55 -4.96 35.23 3.26
N ALA A 56 -3.98 35.88 3.90
CA ALA A 56 -3.48 37.17 3.46
C ALA A 56 -2.79 37.09 2.08
N PHE A 57 -1.94 36.08 1.84
CA PHE A 57 -1.31 35.90 0.53
C PHE A 57 -2.29 35.47 -0.56
N GLU A 58 -3.32 34.69 -0.26
CA GLU A 58 -4.41 34.42 -1.20
C GLU A 58 -5.18 35.70 -1.58
N ASN A 59 -5.39 36.58 -0.59
CA ASN A 59 -5.97 37.91 -0.82
C ASN A 59 -5.06 38.76 -1.72
N VAL A 60 -3.73 38.74 -1.51
CA VAL A 60 -2.76 39.37 -2.44
C VAL A 60 -2.95 38.89 -3.87
N VAL A 61 -3.05 37.57 -4.07
CA VAL A 61 -3.25 36.98 -5.41
C VAL A 61 -4.58 37.43 -6.02
N ASN A 62 -5.64 37.54 -5.23
CA ASN A 62 -6.96 37.96 -5.71
C ASN A 62 -7.01 39.47 -6.04
N LEU A 63 -6.58 40.31 -5.11
CA LEU A 63 -6.54 41.78 -5.31
C LEU A 63 -5.63 42.18 -6.48
N SER A 64 -4.47 41.57 -6.59
CA SER A 64 -3.50 41.89 -7.66
C SER A 64 -4.04 41.58 -9.07
N LYS A 65 -4.97 40.63 -9.21
CA LYS A 65 -5.67 40.36 -10.49
C LYS A 65 -6.53 41.55 -10.92
N GLN A 66 -7.15 42.23 -9.96
CA GLN A 66 -8.00 43.40 -10.22
C GLN A 66 -7.18 44.64 -10.52
N VAL A 67 -6.04 44.79 -9.83
CA VAL A 67 -5.13 45.94 -9.99
C VAL A 67 -4.29 45.83 -11.27
N GLY A 68 -4.03 44.61 -11.77
CA GLY A 68 -3.27 44.35 -12.99
C GLY A 68 -1.75 44.43 -12.79
N ASP A 69 -1.02 44.81 -13.80
CA ASP A 69 0.45 44.74 -13.86
C ASP A 69 1.18 45.56 -12.79
N SER A 70 0.56 46.60 -12.28
CA SER A 70 1.16 47.43 -11.22
C SER A 70 1.37 46.67 -9.89
N ALA A 71 0.72 45.51 -9.69
CA ALA A 71 0.87 44.65 -8.51
C ALA A 71 1.40 43.24 -8.86
N ALA A 72 1.92 43.03 -10.07
CA ALA A 72 2.41 41.74 -10.53
C ALA A 72 3.58 41.21 -9.69
N ASP A 73 4.45 42.08 -9.23
CA ASP A 73 5.59 41.77 -8.35
C ASP A 73 5.15 41.14 -7.02
N LEU A 74 4.14 41.72 -6.36
CA LEU A 74 3.59 41.21 -5.10
C LEU A 74 2.85 39.89 -5.32
N ARG A 75 2.09 39.78 -6.42
CA ARG A 75 1.44 38.54 -6.80
C ARG A 75 2.45 37.42 -6.96
N GLN A 76 3.54 37.63 -7.68
CA GLN A 76 4.56 36.59 -7.88
C GLN A 76 5.22 36.14 -6.57
N LYS A 77 5.52 37.12 -5.68
CA LYS A 77 6.04 36.82 -4.34
C LYS A 77 5.07 35.96 -3.52
N ALA A 78 3.77 36.30 -3.52
CA ALA A 78 2.75 35.52 -2.81
C ALA A 78 2.59 34.11 -3.38
N ILE A 79 2.53 33.97 -4.71
CA ILE A 79 2.44 32.69 -5.40
C ILE A 79 3.63 31.77 -5.05
N LYS A 80 4.82 32.33 -4.95
CA LYS A 80 6.04 31.58 -4.63
C LYS A 80 6.03 31.04 -3.20
N VAL A 81 5.41 31.74 -2.26
CA VAL A 81 5.41 31.39 -0.83
C VAL A 81 4.25 30.46 -0.46
N LEU A 82 3.08 30.61 -1.08
CA LEU A 82 1.86 29.90 -0.74
C LEU A 82 2.01 28.37 -0.66
N PRO A 83 2.64 27.67 -1.62
CA PRO A 83 2.79 26.20 -1.53
C PRO A 83 3.51 25.75 -0.28
N SER A 84 4.61 26.42 0.06
CA SER A 84 5.41 26.10 1.25
C SER A 84 4.64 26.37 2.54
N LEU A 85 3.82 27.41 2.60
CA LEU A 85 2.99 27.68 3.77
C LEU A 85 1.93 26.60 3.98
N TYR A 86 1.24 26.17 2.93
CA TYR A 86 0.30 25.06 3.02
C TYR A 86 0.98 23.77 3.47
N TYR A 87 2.19 23.50 2.97
CA TYR A 87 2.98 22.35 3.40
C TYR A 87 3.37 22.46 4.89
N ASN A 88 3.80 23.63 5.34
CA ASN A 88 4.15 23.85 6.74
C ASN A 88 2.97 23.61 7.68
N VAL A 89 1.76 24.06 7.31
CA VAL A 89 0.53 23.75 8.09
C VAL A 89 0.31 22.25 8.18
N ALA A 90 0.48 21.52 7.09
CA ALA A 90 0.31 20.06 7.09
C ALA A 90 1.42 19.35 7.90
N SER A 91 2.66 19.81 7.79
CA SER A 91 3.80 19.28 8.53
C SER A 91 3.66 19.54 10.05
N ASN A 92 3.21 20.74 10.43
CA ASN A 92 2.93 21.08 11.82
C ASN A 92 1.81 20.20 12.40
N ALA A 93 0.72 19.99 11.66
CA ALA A 93 -0.35 19.09 12.07
C ALA A 93 0.15 17.66 12.37
N LEU A 94 1.10 17.16 11.57
CA LEU A 94 1.76 15.87 11.82
C LEU A 94 2.63 15.90 13.09
N THR A 95 3.43 16.95 13.27
CA THR A 95 4.34 17.10 14.42
C THR A 95 3.56 17.25 15.72
N GLU A 96 2.46 17.99 15.70
CA GLU A 96 1.54 18.19 16.82
C GLU A 96 0.63 16.97 17.08
N LYS A 97 0.78 15.91 16.30
CA LYS A 97 -0.03 14.68 16.40
C LYS A 97 -1.54 14.95 16.34
N LYS A 98 -1.96 15.87 15.46
CA LYS A 98 -3.38 16.10 15.20
C LYS A 98 -4.06 14.82 14.72
N PRO A 99 -5.39 14.71 14.78
CA PRO A 99 -6.12 13.59 14.20
C PRO A 99 -5.70 13.33 12.75
N THR A 100 -5.52 12.06 12.40
CA THR A 100 -5.00 11.67 11.06
C THR A 100 -5.85 12.24 9.91
N SER A 101 -7.17 12.39 10.11
CA SER A 101 -8.06 13.04 9.15
C SER A 101 -7.73 14.52 8.91
N GLU A 102 -7.32 15.26 9.92
CA GLU A 102 -6.91 16.66 9.80
C GLU A 102 -5.57 16.78 9.06
N ILE A 103 -4.62 15.89 9.38
CA ILE A 103 -3.32 15.82 8.67
C ILE A 103 -3.54 15.57 7.19
N ILE A 104 -4.40 14.60 6.83
CA ILE A 104 -4.74 14.29 5.43
C ILE A 104 -5.38 15.51 4.73
N GLN A 105 -6.31 16.20 5.38
CA GLN A 105 -6.93 17.39 4.80
C GLN A 105 -5.92 18.51 4.55
N ALA A 106 -5.03 18.77 5.52
CA ALA A 106 -3.98 19.77 5.39
C ALA A 106 -2.99 19.40 4.26
N ALA A 107 -2.57 18.13 4.19
CA ALA A 107 -1.67 17.64 3.16
C ALA A 107 -2.29 17.71 1.75
N LYS A 108 -3.59 17.39 1.60
CA LYS A 108 -4.32 17.58 0.34
C LYS A 108 -4.34 19.04 -0.12
N LYS A 109 -4.52 19.98 0.81
CA LYS A 109 -4.46 21.42 0.48
C LYS A 109 -3.06 21.82 0.04
N ALA A 110 -2.02 21.25 0.67
CA ALA A 110 -0.64 21.50 0.27
C ALA A 110 -0.34 20.97 -1.15
N VAL A 111 -0.79 19.75 -1.48
CA VAL A 111 -0.69 19.19 -2.84
C VAL A 111 -1.43 20.09 -3.84
N ALA A 112 -2.66 20.49 -3.55
CA ALA A 112 -3.46 21.33 -4.42
C ALA A 112 -2.81 22.71 -4.66
N ALA A 113 -2.26 23.33 -3.62
CA ALA A 113 -1.54 24.61 -3.74
C ALA A 113 -0.25 24.44 -4.56
N ALA A 114 0.51 23.36 -4.34
CA ALA A 114 1.73 23.07 -5.07
C ALA A 114 1.47 22.83 -6.56
N VAL A 115 0.39 22.11 -6.90
CA VAL A 115 -0.05 21.93 -8.30
C VAL A 115 -0.49 23.26 -8.92
N LYS A 116 -1.35 24.01 -8.20
CA LYS A 116 -1.89 25.30 -8.70
C LYS A 116 -0.81 26.32 -9.01
N TYR A 117 0.26 26.32 -8.23
CA TYR A 117 1.37 27.29 -8.34
C TYR A 117 2.66 26.65 -8.88
N GLU A 118 2.56 25.47 -9.50
CA GLU A 118 3.64 24.78 -10.23
C GLU A 118 4.91 24.55 -9.38
N ASN A 119 4.75 24.27 -8.08
CA ASN A 119 5.87 24.00 -7.18
C ASN A 119 6.09 22.49 -7.01
N THR A 120 6.91 21.92 -7.88
CA THR A 120 7.19 20.48 -7.92
C THR A 120 7.79 19.95 -6.62
N THR A 121 8.74 20.67 -6.02
CA THR A 121 9.39 20.25 -4.76
C THR A 121 8.39 20.18 -3.62
N THR A 122 7.55 21.21 -3.45
CA THR A 122 6.52 21.19 -2.41
C THR A 122 5.48 20.10 -2.67
N LYS A 123 5.11 19.86 -3.95
CA LYS A 123 4.23 18.76 -4.30
C LYS A 123 4.78 17.40 -3.84
N GLN A 124 6.04 17.12 -4.15
CA GLN A 124 6.71 15.88 -3.75
C GLN A 124 6.72 15.70 -2.23
N ASN A 125 7.07 16.75 -1.48
CA ASN A 125 7.09 16.73 -0.02
C ASN A 125 5.69 16.50 0.57
N ALA A 126 4.67 17.15 0.00
CA ALA A 126 3.27 16.98 0.43
C ALA A 126 2.72 15.58 0.08
N ASP A 127 3.11 15.00 -1.06
CA ASP A 127 2.77 13.63 -1.42
C ASP A 127 3.37 12.62 -0.43
N ILE A 128 4.64 12.80 -0.04
CA ILE A 128 5.30 11.96 0.99
C ILE A 128 4.55 12.03 2.33
N LEU A 129 4.17 13.25 2.74
CA LEU A 129 3.41 13.45 3.97
C LEU A 129 2.03 12.79 3.89
N LEU A 130 1.36 12.91 2.75
CA LEU A 130 0.06 12.31 2.50
C LEU A 130 0.12 10.78 2.50
N ILE A 131 1.16 10.18 1.89
CA ILE A 131 1.45 8.74 1.95
C ILE A 131 1.60 8.29 3.41
N LYS A 132 2.39 9.01 4.21
CA LYS A 132 2.58 8.70 5.62
C LYS A 132 1.26 8.75 6.40
N ALA A 133 0.46 9.79 6.17
CA ALA A 133 -0.83 9.95 6.84
C ALA A 133 -1.83 8.85 6.46
N TYR A 134 -1.91 8.46 5.20
CA TYR A 134 -2.77 7.34 4.78
C TYR A 134 -2.30 5.98 5.30
N ASN A 135 -0.98 5.73 5.38
CA ASN A 135 -0.47 4.51 6.02
C ASN A 135 -0.83 4.46 7.52
N ASN A 136 -0.74 5.59 8.22
CA ASN A 136 -1.18 5.68 9.63
C ASN A 136 -2.69 5.40 9.75
N LEU A 137 -3.51 6.00 8.88
CA LEU A 137 -4.96 5.77 8.87
C LEU A 137 -5.30 4.30 8.60
N ALA A 138 -4.58 3.65 7.68
CA ALA A 138 -4.74 2.23 7.43
C ALA A 138 -4.41 1.39 8.67
N GLY A 139 -3.35 1.74 9.41
CA GLY A 139 -2.99 1.10 10.66
C GLY A 139 -4.05 1.29 11.76
N GLU A 140 -4.65 2.49 11.86
CA GLU A 140 -5.75 2.77 12.79
C GLU A 140 -6.99 1.92 12.50
N TYR A 141 -7.35 1.76 11.22
CA TYR A 141 -8.45 0.89 10.82
C TYR A 141 -8.12 -0.60 11.03
N PHE A 142 -6.90 -1.00 10.68
CA PHE A 142 -6.45 -2.38 10.88
C PHE A 142 -6.52 -2.79 12.36
N SER A 143 -6.11 -1.91 13.29
CA SER A 143 -6.16 -2.19 14.73
C SER A 143 -7.57 -2.36 15.29
N LYS A 144 -8.59 -1.92 14.53
CA LYS A 144 -10.03 -2.06 14.85
C LYS A 144 -10.70 -3.16 14.03
N ASP A 145 -9.92 -3.99 13.33
CA ASP A 145 -10.40 -5.02 12.38
C ASP A 145 -11.28 -4.45 11.25
N ASP A 146 -11.22 -3.13 11.00
CA ASP A 146 -11.89 -2.48 9.87
C ASP A 146 -11.04 -2.62 8.61
N TYR A 147 -10.93 -3.84 8.11
CA TYR A 147 -10.11 -4.19 6.97
C TYR A 147 -10.52 -3.47 5.69
N LYS A 148 -11.81 -3.19 5.52
CA LYS A 148 -12.32 -2.46 4.35
C LYS A 148 -11.73 -1.05 4.26
N ASN A 149 -11.79 -0.29 5.34
CA ASN A 149 -11.26 1.07 5.37
C ASN A 149 -9.73 1.09 5.42
N ALA A 150 -9.09 0.07 6.02
CA ALA A 150 -7.65 -0.09 5.95
C ALA A 150 -7.17 -0.28 4.49
N ILE A 151 -7.81 -1.17 3.71
CA ILE A 151 -7.51 -1.38 2.29
C ILE A 151 -7.74 -0.09 1.49
N ALA A 152 -8.86 0.61 1.68
CA ALA A 152 -9.16 1.87 0.99
C ALA A 152 -8.10 2.97 1.28
N SER A 153 -7.57 2.99 2.51
CA SER A 153 -6.48 3.90 2.88
C SER A 153 -5.17 3.53 2.16
N PHE A 154 -4.84 2.24 2.07
CA PHE A 154 -3.70 1.77 1.29
C PHE A 154 -3.88 2.02 -0.22
N ASP A 155 -5.09 1.89 -0.76
CA ASP A 155 -5.37 2.25 -2.14
C ASP A 155 -5.10 3.73 -2.40
N SER A 156 -5.42 4.60 -1.43
CA SER A 156 -5.08 6.03 -1.51
C SER A 156 -3.56 6.28 -1.56
N VAL A 157 -2.74 5.46 -0.86
CA VAL A 157 -1.27 5.51 -0.98
C VAL A 157 -0.84 5.10 -2.39
N LEU A 158 -1.39 4.01 -2.92
CA LEU A 158 -1.01 3.49 -4.24
C LEU A 158 -1.49 4.37 -5.40
N MET A 159 -2.53 5.18 -5.20
CA MET A 159 -2.91 6.24 -6.15
C MET A 159 -1.87 7.36 -6.23
N ILE A 160 -1.19 7.69 -5.13
CA ILE A 160 -0.13 8.71 -5.09
C ILE A 160 1.18 8.12 -5.63
N ASN A 161 1.54 6.93 -5.18
CA ASN A 161 2.75 6.22 -5.59
C ASN A 161 2.44 4.73 -5.82
N PRO A 162 2.20 4.30 -7.07
CA PRO A 162 1.92 2.90 -7.41
C PRO A 162 3.08 1.94 -7.10
N GLU A 163 4.30 2.47 -6.94
CA GLU A 163 5.50 1.70 -6.65
C GLU A 163 5.77 1.53 -5.14
N TYR A 164 4.87 1.99 -4.27
CA TYR A 164 5.08 1.93 -2.83
C TYR A 164 4.88 0.50 -2.29
N SER A 165 5.89 -0.32 -2.46
CA SER A 165 5.87 -1.77 -2.25
C SER A 165 5.45 -2.21 -0.84
N SER A 166 5.84 -1.47 0.21
CA SER A 166 5.44 -1.80 1.58
C SER A 166 3.92 -1.76 1.77
N THR A 167 3.22 -0.84 1.10
CA THR A 167 1.75 -0.80 1.13
C THR A 167 1.13 -2.01 0.43
N ILE A 168 1.71 -2.47 -0.69
CA ILE A 168 1.25 -3.69 -1.38
C ILE A 168 1.39 -4.89 -0.45
N TYR A 169 2.54 -5.02 0.22
CA TYR A 169 2.77 -6.09 1.19
C TYR A 169 1.76 -6.05 2.36
N ASN A 170 1.52 -4.87 2.93
CA ASN A 170 0.55 -4.70 4.01
C ASN A 170 -0.88 -5.03 3.58
N LYS A 171 -1.27 -4.72 2.34
CA LYS A 171 -2.57 -5.17 1.78
C LYS A 171 -2.65 -6.69 1.70
N ALA A 172 -1.58 -7.36 1.26
CA ALA A 172 -1.54 -8.82 1.23
C ALA A 172 -1.74 -9.41 2.64
N LEU A 173 -1.11 -8.83 3.68
CA LEU A 173 -1.32 -9.27 5.06
C LEU A 173 -2.78 -9.11 5.52
N ILE A 174 -3.49 -8.07 5.09
CA ILE A 174 -4.92 -7.92 5.38
C ILE A 174 -5.73 -9.04 4.73
N TYR A 175 -5.52 -9.31 3.44
CA TYR A 175 -6.22 -10.38 2.74
C TYR A 175 -5.95 -11.76 3.36
N MET A 176 -4.70 -12.00 3.77
CA MET A 176 -4.33 -13.20 4.53
C MET A 176 -5.12 -13.31 5.84
N LYS A 177 -5.25 -12.21 6.60
CA LYS A 177 -6.00 -12.14 7.85
C LYS A 177 -7.50 -12.40 7.65
N GLN A 178 -8.05 -11.95 6.53
CA GLN A 178 -9.44 -12.18 6.12
C GLN A 178 -9.69 -13.59 5.56
N ALA A 179 -8.67 -14.42 5.43
CA ALA A 179 -8.71 -15.70 4.71
C ALA A 179 -9.19 -15.55 3.24
N ASN A 180 -9.00 -14.37 2.65
CA ASN A 180 -9.27 -14.11 1.24
C ASN A 180 -8.06 -14.55 0.40
N SER A 181 -8.02 -15.84 0.07
CA SER A 181 -6.87 -16.48 -0.56
C SER A 181 -6.56 -15.95 -1.96
N ASP A 182 -7.58 -15.56 -2.72
CA ASP A 182 -7.39 -15.11 -4.11
C ASP A 182 -6.80 -13.70 -4.17
N ASP A 183 -7.31 -12.75 -3.38
CA ASP A 183 -6.74 -11.42 -3.30
C ASP A 183 -5.37 -11.43 -2.59
N PHE A 184 -5.16 -12.34 -1.63
CA PHE A 184 -3.85 -12.56 -1.04
C PHE A 184 -2.84 -13.01 -2.11
N GLU A 185 -3.14 -14.07 -2.87
CA GLU A 185 -2.26 -14.56 -3.95
C GLU A 185 -1.91 -13.46 -4.93
N LYS A 186 -2.93 -12.78 -5.48
CA LYS A 186 -2.76 -11.69 -6.44
C LYS A 186 -1.87 -10.56 -5.91
N THR A 187 -2.06 -10.19 -4.64
CA THR A 187 -1.35 -9.05 -4.05
C THR A 187 0.09 -9.40 -3.68
N ILE A 188 0.33 -10.62 -3.17
CA ILE A 188 1.69 -11.07 -2.84
C ILE A 188 2.52 -11.32 -4.11
N ASP A 189 1.91 -11.82 -5.19
CA ASP A 189 2.56 -11.97 -6.49
C ASP A 189 2.95 -10.59 -7.06
N LEU A 190 2.07 -9.58 -6.94
CA LEU A 190 2.39 -8.21 -7.33
C LEU A 190 3.58 -7.67 -6.54
N TYR A 191 3.62 -7.89 -5.22
CA TYR A 191 4.74 -7.47 -4.37
C TYR A 191 6.04 -8.13 -4.80
N ILE A 192 6.05 -9.46 -4.97
CA ILE A 192 7.22 -10.23 -5.42
C ILE A 192 7.70 -9.72 -6.78
N GLY A 193 6.76 -9.48 -7.71
CA GLY A 193 7.08 -8.95 -9.03
C GLY A 193 7.79 -7.59 -8.99
N LYS A 194 7.38 -6.70 -8.06
CA LYS A 194 8.04 -5.40 -7.87
C LYS A 194 9.41 -5.46 -7.19
N MET A 195 9.71 -6.52 -6.46
CA MET A 195 11.04 -6.72 -5.82
C MET A 195 12.10 -7.26 -6.78
N LYS A 196 11.69 -7.98 -7.83
CA LYS A 196 12.61 -8.59 -8.81
C LYS A 196 13.54 -7.60 -9.51
N PRO A 197 13.08 -6.43 -10.01
CA PRO A 197 13.97 -5.49 -10.70
C PRO A 197 15.09 -4.92 -9.81
N GLY A 198 14.84 -4.85 -8.50
CA GLY A 198 15.82 -4.37 -7.51
C GLY A 198 16.72 -5.45 -6.93
N ASN A 199 16.59 -6.73 -7.36
CA ASN A 199 17.30 -7.90 -6.82
C ASN A 199 17.19 -7.99 -5.28
N ASP A 200 16.04 -7.66 -4.70
CA ASP A 200 15.81 -7.75 -3.26
C ASP A 200 15.43 -9.18 -2.86
N ASP A 201 16.39 -10.10 -2.99
CA ASP A 201 16.19 -11.52 -2.74
C ASP A 201 15.68 -11.82 -1.32
N ALA A 202 16.07 -11.01 -0.34
CA ALA A 202 15.60 -11.16 1.03
C ALA A 202 14.08 -10.93 1.15
N LYS A 203 13.56 -9.88 0.54
CA LYS A 203 12.12 -9.59 0.53
C LYS A 203 11.33 -10.57 -0.32
N ILE A 204 11.89 -10.99 -1.46
CA ILE A 204 11.29 -12.03 -2.30
C ILE A 204 11.15 -13.32 -1.50
N LYS A 205 12.24 -13.76 -0.85
CA LYS A 205 12.24 -14.97 0.00
C LYS A 205 11.25 -14.87 1.15
N GLN A 206 11.21 -13.73 1.84
CA GLN A 206 10.25 -13.49 2.93
C GLN A 206 8.80 -13.62 2.45
N ALA A 207 8.45 -12.95 1.35
CA ALA A 207 7.10 -12.98 0.79
C ALA A 207 6.72 -14.37 0.28
N SER A 208 7.65 -15.06 -0.40
CA SER A 208 7.46 -16.42 -0.89
C SER A 208 7.27 -17.41 0.27
N SER A 209 8.07 -17.33 1.33
CA SER A 209 7.91 -18.18 2.51
C SER A 209 6.58 -17.95 3.22
N LEU A 210 6.12 -16.69 3.29
CA LEU A 210 4.80 -16.36 3.83
C LEU A 210 3.67 -16.99 3.02
N ALA A 211 3.72 -16.86 1.69
CA ALA A 211 2.72 -17.41 0.78
C ALA A 211 2.69 -18.93 0.80
N LEU A 212 3.87 -19.58 0.74
CA LEU A 212 4.01 -21.01 0.89
C LEU A 212 3.37 -21.51 2.20
N GLY A 213 3.71 -20.89 3.33
CA GLY A 213 3.17 -21.26 4.64
C GLY A 213 1.65 -21.11 4.72
N TYR A 214 1.11 -19.99 4.20
CA TYR A 214 -0.32 -19.72 4.19
C TYR A 214 -1.10 -20.76 3.37
N PHE A 215 -0.70 -21.01 2.12
CA PHE A 215 -1.39 -21.96 1.25
C PHE A 215 -1.22 -23.41 1.69
N ARG A 216 -0.05 -23.78 2.23
CA ARG A 216 0.18 -25.09 2.83
C ARG A 216 -0.76 -25.33 4.01
N ALA A 217 -0.92 -24.35 4.90
CA ALA A 217 -1.85 -24.44 6.03
C ALA A 217 -3.31 -24.53 5.56
N ALA A 218 -3.70 -23.78 4.52
CA ALA A 218 -5.04 -23.89 3.93
C ALA A 218 -5.28 -25.28 3.32
N GLY A 219 -4.29 -25.82 2.61
CA GLY A 219 -4.34 -27.19 2.07
C GLY A 219 -4.49 -28.24 3.15
N SER A 220 -3.70 -28.18 4.22
CA SER A 220 -3.82 -29.07 5.37
C SER A 220 -5.21 -28.99 6.03
N LYS A 221 -5.77 -27.78 6.18
CA LYS A 221 -7.11 -27.59 6.73
C LYS A 221 -8.21 -28.22 5.85
N SER A 222 -8.10 -28.06 4.54
CA SER A 222 -9.04 -28.67 3.58
C SER A 222 -8.91 -30.20 3.56
N ASP A 223 -7.68 -30.73 3.69
CA ASP A 223 -7.43 -32.15 3.82
C ASP A 223 -8.07 -32.75 5.10
N GLN A 224 -7.91 -32.08 6.24
CA GLN A 224 -8.57 -32.48 7.50
C GLN A 224 -10.11 -32.48 7.40
N ALA A 225 -10.66 -31.59 6.57
CA ALA A 225 -12.10 -31.55 6.25
C ALA A 225 -12.52 -32.56 5.16
N ASN A 226 -11.59 -33.41 4.72
CA ASN A 226 -11.78 -34.41 3.64
C ASN A 226 -12.18 -33.78 2.30
N LYS A 227 -11.79 -32.51 2.06
CA LYS A 227 -11.99 -31.80 0.79
C LYS A 227 -10.73 -31.91 -0.07
N LEU A 228 -10.47 -33.10 -0.57
CA LEU A 228 -9.16 -33.47 -1.14
C LEU A 228 -8.78 -32.65 -2.37
N ASP A 229 -9.73 -32.31 -3.25
CA ASP A 229 -9.46 -31.49 -4.45
C ASP A 229 -9.16 -30.04 -4.08
N GLU A 230 -9.88 -29.50 -3.09
CA GLU A 230 -9.59 -28.16 -2.54
C GLU A 230 -8.21 -28.14 -1.86
N ALA A 231 -7.87 -29.19 -1.11
CA ALA A 231 -6.55 -29.34 -0.51
C ALA A 231 -5.43 -29.31 -1.56
N LEU A 232 -5.55 -30.12 -2.64
CA LEU A 232 -4.59 -30.10 -3.75
C LEU A 232 -4.52 -28.73 -4.41
N GLY A 233 -5.64 -28.02 -4.58
CA GLY A 233 -5.67 -26.67 -5.09
C GLY A 233 -4.78 -25.72 -4.29
N PHE A 234 -4.91 -25.72 -2.96
CA PHE A 234 -4.08 -24.90 -2.07
C PHE A 234 -2.63 -25.36 -2.03
N LEU A 235 -2.36 -26.66 -1.99
CA LEU A 235 -0.97 -27.18 -2.00
C LEU A 235 -0.26 -26.82 -3.30
N ASN A 236 -0.94 -26.86 -4.45
CA ASN A 236 -0.40 -26.39 -5.72
C ASN A 236 -0.12 -24.88 -5.73
N LYS A 237 -0.99 -24.07 -5.10
CA LYS A 237 -0.69 -22.64 -4.88
C LYS A 237 0.56 -22.47 -4.00
N ALA A 238 0.71 -23.26 -2.95
CA ALA A 238 1.92 -23.24 -2.11
C ALA A 238 3.19 -23.54 -2.90
N ALA A 239 3.16 -24.57 -3.74
CA ALA A 239 4.31 -24.98 -4.56
C ALA A 239 4.80 -23.92 -5.55
N LYS A 240 3.99 -22.93 -5.91
CA LYS A 240 4.44 -21.77 -6.72
C LYS A 240 5.51 -20.92 -6.02
N TYR A 241 5.53 -20.95 -4.69
CA TYR A 241 6.40 -20.10 -3.88
C TYR A 241 7.63 -20.82 -3.33
N GLY A 242 7.74 -22.10 -3.54
CA GLY A 242 8.86 -22.94 -3.15
C GLY A 242 8.43 -24.30 -2.64
N ASP A 243 9.43 -25.11 -2.34
CA ASP A 243 9.25 -26.45 -1.83
C ASP A 243 9.77 -26.54 -0.40
N ASP A 244 9.06 -27.30 0.44
CA ASP A 244 9.55 -27.73 1.74
C ASP A 244 9.07 -29.16 2.07
N LYS A 245 9.72 -29.74 3.05
CA LYS A 245 9.40 -31.12 3.49
C LYS A 245 7.97 -31.30 3.94
N ASP A 246 7.35 -30.28 4.58
CA ASP A 246 5.98 -30.36 5.07
C ASP A 246 4.97 -30.23 3.93
N LEU A 247 5.25 -29.42 2.92
CA LEU A 247 4.44 -29.36 1.70
C LEU A 247 4.38 -30.72 1.02
N PHE A 248 5.52 -31.40 0.89
CA PHE A 248 5.57 -32.76 0.30
C PHE A 248 4.85 -33.80 1.16
N TYR A 249 4.92 -33.68 2.48
CA TYR A 249 4.12 -34.53 3.37
C TYR A 249 2.62 -34.38 3.11
N PHE A 250 2.10 -33.16 3.02
CA PHE A 250 0.68 -32.94 2.77
C PHE A 250 0.24 -33.40 1.38
N PHE A 251 1.06 -33.20 0.35
CA PHE A 251 0.78 -33.79 -0.96
C PHE A 251 0.70 -35.30 -0.89
N ALA A 252 1.63 -35.95 -0.22
CA ALA A 252 1.62 -37.41 -0.07
C ALA A 252 0.36 -37.90 0.66
N GLU A 253 -0.03 -37.24 1.74
CA GLU A 253 -1.22 -37.55 2.49
C GLU A 253 -2.50 -37.45 1.64
N VAL A 254 -2.68 -36.34 0.94
CA VAL A 254 -3.86 -36.11 0.08
C VAL A 254 -3.90 -37.11 -1.08
N TYR A 255 -2.79 -37.35 -1.77
CA TYR A 255 -2.75 -38.31 -2.85
C TYR A 255 -3.02 -39.74 -2.39
N ASN A 256 -2.53 -40.16 -1.22
CA ASN A 256 -2.85 -41.49 -0.65
C ASN A 256 -4.33 -41.59 -0.32
N LYS A 257 -4.97 -40.55 0.25
CA LYS A 257 -6.42 -40.53 0.49
C LYS A 257 -7.22 -40.60 -0.82
N GLN A 258 -6.75 -40.01 -1.90
CA GLN A 258 -7.35 -40.13 -3.22
C GLN A 258 -7.03 -41.44 -3.93
N LYS A 259 -6.27 -42.34 -3.29
CA LYS A 259 -5.78 -43.60 -3.87
C LYS A 259 -4.87 -43.43 -5.08
N ALA A 260 -4.27 -42.23 -5.25
CA ALA A 260 -3.26 -41.94 -6.25
C ALA A 260 -1.87 -42.33 -5.71
N PHE A 261 -1.69 -43.63 -5.42
CA PHE A 261 -0.59 -44.16 -4.62
C PHE A 261 0.80 -43.88 -5.23
N ASP A 262 0.94 -43.85 -6.56
CA ASP A 262 2.22 -43.50 -7.20
C ASP A 262 2.66 -42.09 -6.84
N LYS A 263 1.76 -41.10 -6.89
CA LYS A 263 2.02 -39.75 -6.47
C LYS A 263 2.24 -39.64 -4.96
N GLY A 264 1.43 -40.33 -4.19
CA GLY A 264 1.60 -40.39 -2.73
C GLY A 264 3.00 -40.87 -2.33
N LEU A 265 3.48 -41.95 -2.99
CA LEU A 265 4.84 -42.48 -2.79
C LEU A 265 5.91 -41.45 -3.21
N GLU A 266 5.78 -40.88 -4.40
CA GLU A 266 6.73 -39.87 -4.92
C GLU A 266 6.91 -38.69 -3.96
N TYR A 267 5.80 -38.08 -3.52
CA TYR A 267 5.86 -36.93 -2.65
C TYR A 267 6.36 -37.29 -1.24
N ALA A 268 5.99 -38.44 -0.71
CA ALA A 268 6.50 -38.90 0.58
C ALA A 268 8.03 -39.09 0.53
N GLN A 269 8.55 -39.67 -0.54
CA GLN A 269 10.00 -39.80 -0.76
C GLN A 269 10.71 -38.45 -0.90
N LYS A 270 10.13 -37.50 -1.62
CA LYS A 270 10.66 -36.13 -1.70
C LYS A 270 10.74 -35.48 -0.30
N GLY A 271 9.70 -35.61 0.50
CA GLY A 271 9.67 -35.06 1.85
C GLY A 271 10.70 -35.73 2.77
N LEU A 272 10.82 -37.06 2.69
CA LEU A 272 11.81 -37.83 3.43
C LEU A 272 13.26 -37.42 3.08
N ALA A 273 13.55 -37.18 1.80
CA ALA A 273 14.86 -36.75 1.34
C ALA A 273 15.30 -35.38 1.90
N LEU A 274 14.34 -34.51 2.21
CA LEU A 274 14.59 -33.20 2.83
C LEU A 274 14.63 -33.26 4.37
N GLU A 275 14.20 -34.39 4.98
CA GLU A 275 14.21 -34.54 6.43
C GLU A 275 15.55 -35.10 6.90
N THR A 276 16.38 -34.20 7.45
CA THR A 276 17.74 -34.55 7.94
C THR A 276 17.78 -34.85 9.44
N GLY A 277 16.64 -34.81 10.14
CA GLY A 277 16.52 -35.05 11.57
C GLY A 277 16.68 -36.52 11.98
N ALA A 278 16.41 -36.78 13.25
CA ALA A 278 16.36 -38.12 13.82
C ALA A 278 15.22 -38.95 13.22
N GLU A 279 15.06 -40.19 13.69
CA GLU A 279 14.04 -41.14 13.13
C GLU A 279 12.59 -40.70 13.39
N GLU A 280 12.33 -40.05 14.52
CA GLU A 280 10.97 -39.61 14.85
C GLU A 280 10.40 -38.55 13.85
N PRO A 281 11.09 -37.48 13.43
CA PRO A 281 10.61 -36.60 12.36
C PRO A 281 10.43 -37.30 11.01
N LYS A 282 11.18 -38.36 10.72
CA LYS A 282 11.05 -39.14 9.48
C LYS A 282 9.84 -40.06 9.47
N ALA A 283 9.32 -40.43 10.64
CA ALA A 283 8.22 -41.42 10.80
C ALA A 283 6.97 -41.04 9.98
N LYS A 284 6.62 -39.75 9.89
CA LYS A 284 5.46 -39.29 9.11
C LYS A 284 5.60 -39.59 7.61
N TYR A 285 6.81 -39.50 7.06
CA TYR A 285 7.06 -39.79 5.64
C TYR A 285 7.05 -41.31 5.39
N TYR A 286 7.72 -42.09 6.27
CA TYR A 286 7.67 -43.54 6.18
C TYR A 286 6.25 -44.07 6.29
N PHE A 287 5.40 -43.45 7.13
CA PHE A 287 4.00 -43.82 7.22
C PHE A 287 3.23 -43.59 5.90
N GLN A 288 3.47 -42.43 5.23
CA GLN A 288 2.84 -42.18 3.94
C GLN A 288 3.41 -43.10 2.84
N ILE A 289 4.68 -43.42 2.84
CA ILE A 289 5.31 -44.41 1.94
C ILE A 289 4.64 -45.74 2.13
N ALA A 290 4.49 -46.19 3.38
CA ALA A 290 3.87 -47.46 3.72
C ALA A 290 2.40 -47.57 3.28
N LEU A 291 1.62 -46.48 3.43
CA LEU A 291 0.24 -46.39 2.95
C LEU A 291 0.16 -46.52 1.41
N ALA A 292 1.06 -45.85 0.71
CA ALA A 292 1.12 -45.93 -0.75
C ALA A 292 1.49 -47.36 -1.20
N GLN A 293 2.49 -47.99 -0.57
CA GLN A 293 2.91 -49.38 -0.87
C GLN A 293 1.82 -50.37 -0.56
N GLU A 294 1.11 -50.26 0.60
CA GLU A 294 -0.06 -51.04 0.94
C GLU A 294 -1.13 -50.94 -0.15
N GLY A 295 -1.46 -49.70 -0.58
CA GLY A 295 -2.46 -49.46 -1.63
C GLY A 295 -2.09 -50.02 -3.00
N LYS A 296 -0.79 -50.18 -3.27
CA LYS A 296 -0.26 -50.85 -4.48
C LYS A 296 -0.12 -52.35 -4.34
N GLY A 297 -0.46 -52.94 -3.20
CA GLY A 297 -0.31 -54.38 -2.93
C GLY A 297 1.11 -54.84 -2.64
N GLN A 298 2.05 -53.90 -2.40
CA GLN A 298 3.46 -54.17 -2.09
C GLN A 298 3.62 -54.46 -0.58
N THR A 299 3.08 -55.62 -0.14
CA THR A 299 2.95 -55.93 1.29
C THR A 299 4.29 -55.98 2.03
N ALA A 300 5.32 -56.57 1.45
CA ALA A 300 6.62 -56.71 2.11
C ALA A 300 7.29 -55.33 2.32
N GLU A 301 7.26 -54.45 1.31
CA GLU A 301 7.77 -53.10 1.39
C GLU A 301 6.97 -52.25 2.36
N ALA A 302 5.65 -52.36 2.35
CA ALA A 302 4.77 -51.69 3.32
C ALA A 302 5.10 -52.07 4.76
N CYS A 303 5.35 -53.35 5.03
CA CYS A 303 5.74 -53.83 6.37
C CYS A 303 7.06 -53.20 6.83
N ALA A 304 8.07 -53.11 5.95
CA ALA A 304 9.35 -52.47 6.25
C ALA A 304 9.15 -50.99 6.54
N SER A 305 8.38 -50.27 5.67
CA SER A 305 8.10 -48.85 5.83
C SER A 305 7.31 -48.52 7.10
N PHE A 306 6.28 -49.37 7.49
CA PHE A 306 5.58 -49.22 8.77
C PHE A 306 6.52 -49.49 9.97
N THR A 307 7.53 -50.33 9.85
CA THR A 307 8.56 -50.48 10.88
C THR A 307 9.34 -49.20 11.10
N ASN A 308 9.79 -48.57 10.00
CA ASN A 308 10.51 -47.27 10.04
C ASN A 308 9.61 -46.12 10.49
N ALA A 309 8.29 -46.24 10.35
CA ALA A 309 7.32 -45.25 10.82
C ALA A 309 6.97 -45.40 12.31
N SER A 310 7.50 -46.43 13.01
CA SER A 310 7.06 -46.77 14.38
C SER A 310 7.68 -45.87 15.46
N TYR A 311 7.59 -44.53 15.27
CA TYR A 311 8.06 -43.52 16.21
C TYR A 311 6.96 -42.48 16.51
N GLY A 312 7.00 -41.90 17.71
CA GLY A 312 6.10 -40.82 18.13
C GLY A 312 4.64 -41.16 17.91
N VAL A 313 3.87 -40.27 17.36
CA VAL A 313 2.42 -40.39 17.10
C VAL A 313 2.09 -41.49 16.06
N PHE A 314 3.05 -41.89 15.25
CA PHE A 314 2.89 -42.90 14.21
C PHE A 314 3.16 -44.34 14.71
N ALA A 315 3.68 -44.51 15.92
CA ALA A 315 4.00 -45.84 16.47
C ALA A 315 2.76 -46.74 16.59
N ALA A 316 1.69 -46.24 17.21
CA ALA A 316 0.46 -46.98 17.40
C ALA A 316 -0.25 -47.33 16.07
N PRO A 317 -0.50 -46.37 15.15
CA PRO A 317 -1.12 -46.68 13.85
C PRO A 317 -0.24 -47.63 13.01
N SER A 318 1.08 -47.52 13.03
CA SER A 318 1.98 -48.42 12.30
C SER A 318 1.89 -49.84 12.83
N LYS A 319 1.80 -50.04 14.16
CA LYS A 319 1.61 -51.37 14.77
C LYS A 319 0.31 -52.00 14.31
N VAL A 320 -0.79 -51.22 14.28
CA VAL A 320 -2.09 -51.73 13.80
C VAL A 320 -2.01 -52.20 12.35
N LYS A 321 -1.39 -51.36 11.50
CA LYS A 321 -1.22 -51.67 10.06
C LYS A 321 -0.37 -52.94 9.85
N ARG A 322 0.77 -53.05 10.56
CA ARG A 322 1.62 -54.25 10.49
C ARG A 322 0.89 -55.52 10.91
N ASN A 323 0.07 -55.46 11.96
CA ASN A 323 -0.73 -56.59 12.38
C ASN A 323 -1.75 -57.00 11.30
N ASN A 324 -2.46 -56.04 10.72
CA ASN A 324 -3.44 -56.27 9.64
C ASN A 324 -2.79 -56.89 8.39
N LEU A 325 -1.60 -56.47 8.03
CA LEU A 325 -0.81 -56.99 6.91
C LEU A 325 -0.11 -58.32 7.25
N LYS A 326 -0.19 -58.80 8.48
CA LYS A 326 0.51 -60.01 8.98
C LYS A 326 2.03 -59.90 8.77
N CYS A 327 2.62 -58.69 9.01
CA CYS A 327 4.07 -58.49 8.91
C CYS A 327 4.82 -59.40 9.89
N LYS A 328 5.89 -60.00 9.40
CA LYS A 328 6.79 -60.85 10.23
C LYS A 328 7.74 -59.95 11.05
#